data_9f041ea23345acd98b03762fb8846d8f
#
_entry.id   9f041ea23345acd98b03762fb8846d8f
#
_cell.length_a   1.000
_cell.length_b   1.000
_cell.length_c   1.000
_cell.angle_alpha   90.00
_cell.angle_beta   90.00
_cell.angle_gamma   90.00
#
_symmetry.space_group_name_H-M   'P 1'
#
loop_
_entity.id
_entity.type
_entity.pdbx_description
1 polymer ?
#
loop_
_entity_poly.entity_id
_entity_poly.type
_entity_poly.pdbx_seq_one_letter_code
_entity_poly.pdbx_strand_id
1 'polypeptide(L)'
;KDGKLSKEELLNIYPDLYYYLDKTIASAEDTWVLDYMDKYKEAKVFNVYTDDVKNYILDKNKNSIEHFKWTNKFSTTRTLLSTRTDIQCYLWIDGLGADWIPFISQIVKEHESEGYYLNEVFVATAKIPTRTDINKVDIHALSGGLLEKSGDLDEVSHTCRAYPKYVIDDLETVRKTTHKFLVEHPGMKIAIVSDHGISYLSQLLHGYNLKGYKSDHYGRIAEVPLQSKVSVVSDEKYDVIKMPDNKTVYLCALRHESLIAKVPEGMGCHGGCTPEEQLVPIMIIS
;
A
#
# COMPACT_ATOMS: atom_id res chain seq x y z
N LYS A 1 19.15 -30.98 1.59
CA LYS A 1 19.29 -29.52 1.53
C LYS A 1 17.96 -29.03 0.95
N ASP A 2 17.18 -28.29 1.71
CA ASP A 2 15.75 -28.03 1.48
C ASP A 2 15.47 -26.92 0.45
N GLY A 3 16.38 -26.66 -0.49
CA GLY A 3 16.16 -25.69 -1.58
C GLY A 3 15.96 -24.23 -1.15
N LYS A 4 16.17 -23.89 0.12
CA LYS A 4 16.06 -22.52 0.62
C LYS A 4 17.37 -21.79 0.39
N LEU A 5 17.30 -20.65 -0.29
CA LEU A 5 18.41 -19.72 -0.39
C LEU A 5 18.71 -19.11 0.99
N SER A 6 19.97 -18.99 1.33
CA SER A 6 20.40 -18.16 2.46
C SER A 6 20.19 -16.68 2.12
N LYS A 7 20.15 -15.81 3.14
CA LYS A 7 20.11 -14.35 2.92
C LYS A 7 21.32 -13.87 2.08
N GLU A 8 22.48 -14.45 2.30
CA GLU A 8 23.72 -14.11 1.61
C GLU A 8 23.67 -14.53 0.13
N GLU A 9 23.13 -15.72 -0.16
CA GLU A 9 22.89 -16.16 -1.53
C GLU A 9 21.86 -15.28 -2.24
N LEU A 10 20.77 -14.89 -1.55
CA LEU A 10 19.76 -13.99 -2.13
C LEU A 10 20.36 -12.62 -2.45
N LEU A 11 21.16 -12.04 -1.55
CA LEU A 11 21.83 -10.75 -1.78
C LEU A 11 22.76 -10.81 -3.02
N ASN A 12 23.45 -11.92 -3.24
CA ASN A 12 24.35 -12.08 -4.39
C ASN A 12 23.60 -12.32 -5.71
N ILE A 13 22.45 -12.99 -5.67
CA ILE A 13 21.70 -13.39 -6.88
C ILE A 13 20.71 -12.29 -7.29
N TYR A 14 19.98 -11.72 -6.33
CA TYR A 14 18.96 -10.72 -6.58
C TYR A 14 18.88 -9.72 -5.41
N PRO A 15 19.78 -8.73 -5.36
CA PRO A 15 19.88 -7.78 -4.26
C PRO A 15 18.60 -6.98 -4.03
N ASP A 16 17.85 -6.62 -5.07
CA ASP A 16 16.60 -5.86 -4.94
C ASP A 16 15.55 -6.60 -4.10
N LEU A 17 15.41 -7.89 -4.36
CA LEU A 17 14.50 -8.73 -3.58
C LEU A 17 14.98 -8.91 -2.14
N TYR A 18 16.29 -9.03 -1.93
CA TYR A 18 16.87 -9.08 -0.59
C TYR A 18 16.51 -7.83 0.21
N TYR A 19 16.73 -6.64 -0.37
CA TYR A 19 16.44 -5.37 0.31
C TYR A 19 14.94 -5.12 0.49
N TYR A 20 14.09 -5.55 -0.45
CA TYR A 20 12.65 -5.50 -0.27
C TYR A 20 12.20 -6.33 0.94
N LEU A 21 12.80 -7.52 1.14
CA LEU A 21 12.50 -8.42 2.25
C LEU A 21 13.16 -8.02 3.57
N ASP A 22 13.99 -6.98 3.59
CA ASP A 22 14.60 -6.51 4.83
C ASP A 22 13.55 -5.90 5.77
N LYS A 23 13.92 -5.68 7.04
CA LYS A 23 13.01 -5.17 8.06
C LYS A 23 12.48 -3.78 7.75
N THR A 24 11.20 -3.60 7.91
CA THR A 24 10.56 -2.29 7.82
C THR A 24 10.88 -1.47 9.07
N ILE A 25 11.58 -0.35 8.87
CA ILE A 25 11.98 0.57 9.95
C ILE A 25 11.38 1.95 9.65
N ALA A 26 10.47 2.38 10.49
CA ALA A 26 9.78 3.67 10.36
C ALA A 26 9.21 4.13 11.71
N SER A 27 8.89 5.40 11.83
CA SER A 27 8.03 5.90 12.90
C SER A 27 6.58 5.57 12.56
N ALA A 28 5.92 4.83 13.43
CA ALA A 28 4.52 4.42 13.29
C ALA A 28 3.78 4.60 14.62
N GLU A 29 2.54 5.03 14.56
CA GLU A 29 1.67 5.25 15.74
C GLU A 29 1.38 3.94 16.50
N ASP A 30 1.49 2.82 15.81
CA ASP A 30 1.32 1.50 16.40
C ASP A 30 2.31 0.53 15.72
N THR A 31 3.27 0.02 16.47
CA THR A 31 4.43 -0.71 15.94
C THR A 31 4.13 -2.09 15.36
N TRP A 32 2.96 -2.68 15.68
CA TRP A 32 2.58 -3.98 15.11
C TRP A 32 2.46 -3.93 13.57
N VAL A 33 2.18 -2.75 13.00
CA VAL A 33 2.07 -2.60 11.54
C VAL A 33 3.39 -2.86 10.83
N LEU A 34 4.52 -2.58 11.46
CA LEU A 34 5.84 -2.84 10.89
C LEU A 34 6.12 -4.34 10.80
N ASP A 35 5.79 -5.11 11.85
CA ASP A 35 5.88 -6.56 11.82
C ASP A 35 4.89 -7.17 10.80
N TYR A 36 3.69 -6.61 10.73
CA TYR A 36 2.72 -7.01 9.71
C TYR A 36 3.28 -6.81 8.29
N MET A 37 3.89 -5.65 7.99
CA MET A 37 4.47 -5.39 6.66
C MET A 37 5.57 -6.38 6.32
N ASP A 38 6.41 -6.78 7.29
CA ASP A 38 7.43 -7.80 7.08
C ASP A 38 6.80 -9.16 6.73
N LYS A 39 5.72 -9.56 7.41
CA LYS A 39 4.97 -10.78 7.11
C LYS A 39 4.24 -10.72 5.77
N TYR A 40 3.67 -9.57 5.44
CA TYR A 40 3.03 -9.33 4.14
C TYR A 40 4.02 -9.47 2.98
N LYS A 41 5.21 -8.85 3.08
CA LYS A 41 6.27 -8.97 2.06
C LYS A 41 6.67 -10.41 1.81
N GLU A 42 6.88 -11.19 2.88
CA GLU A 42 7.18 -12.61 2.77
C GLU A 42 6.04 -13.36 2.07
N ALA A 43 4.80 -13.16 2.49
CA ALA A 43 3.63 -13.79 1.89
C ALA A 43 3.47 -13.44 0.40
N LYS A 44 3.67 -12.16 0.02
CA LYS A 44 3.65 -11.67 -1.37
C LYS A 44 4.76 -12.34 -2.20
N VAL A 45 5.99 -12.33 -1.70
CA VAL A 45 7.16 -12.86 -2.43
C VAL A 45 7.09 -14.38 -2.58
N PHE A 46 6.62 -15.10 -1.58
CA PHE A 46 6.46 -16.55 -1.67
C PHE A 46 5.13 -16.99 -2.31
N ASN A 47 4.26 -16.05 -2.62
CA ASN A 47 2.92 -16.30 -3.18
C ASN A 47 2.10 -17.27 -2.32
N VAL A 48 2.13 -17.07 -1.00
CA VAL A 48 1.46 -17.92 0.00
C VAL A 48 0.72 -17.08 1.02
N TYR A 49 -0.55 -17.39 1.26
CA TYR A 49 -1.31 -16.78 2.34
C TYR A 49 -0.95 -17.47 3.67
N THR A 50 -0.10 -16.82 4.46
CA THR A 50 0.45 -17.37 5.69
C THR A 50 -0.50 -17.21 6.88
N ASP A 51 -0.40 -18.10 7.86
CA ASP A 51 -1.17 -18.00 9.11
C ASP A 51 -0.81 -16.72 9.90
N ASP A 52 0.42 -16.25 9.83
CA ASP A 52 0.83 -15.00 10.48
C ASP A 52 0.02 -13.82 9.96
N VAL A 53 -0.01 -13.60 8.63
CA VAL A 53 -0.81 -12.54 8.00
C VAL A 53 -2.29 -12.71 8.32
N LYS A 54 -2.81 -13.94 8.19
CA LYS A 54 -4.22 -14.25 8.49
C LYS A 54 -4.59 -13.88 9.92
N ASN A 55 -3.76 -14.22 10.90
CA ASN A 55 -4.04 -13.98 12.32
C ASN A 55 -4.03 -12.48 12.64
N TYR A 56 -3.12 -11.69 12.05
CA TYR A 56 -3.16 -10.23 12.18
C TYR A 56 -4.48 -9.66 11.67
N ILE A 57 -4.91 -10.05 10.47
CA ILE A 57 -6.17 -9.54 9.89
C ILE A 57 -7.38 -9.97 10.72
N LEU A 58 -7.42 -11.21 11.20
CA LEU A 58 -8.50 -11.69 12.04
C LEU A 58 -8.57 -10.97 13.40
N ASP A 59 -7.44 -10.55 13.96
CA ASP A 59 -7.40 -9.76 15.19
C ASP A 59 -7.75 -8.29 14.94
N LYS A 60 -7.15 -7.65 13.93
CA LYS A 60 -7.23 -6.19 13.73
C LYS A 60 -8.47 -5.76 12.95
N ASN A 61 -8.93 -6.58 12.00
CA ASN A 61 -10.05 -6.27 11.09
C ASN A 61 -11.24 -7.22 11.28
N LYS A 62 -11.50 -7.68 12.49
CA LYS A 62 -12.61 -8.62 12.75
C LYS A 62 -13.99 -8.00 12.55
N ASN A 63 -14.13 -6.70 12.73
CA ASN A 63 -15.33 -5.92 12.40
C ASN A 63 -14.97 -4.43 12.25
N SER A 64 -15.90 -3.61 11.77
CA SER A 64 -15.65 -2.18 11.50
C SER A 64 -15.19 -1.40 12.72
N ILE A 65 -15.71 -1.70 13.92
CA ILE A 65 -15.33 -1.02 15.16
C ILE A 65 -13.87 -1.34 15.52
N GLU A 66 -13.46 -2.59 15.41
CA GLU A 66 -12.08 -3.00 15.70
C GLU A 66 -11.10 -2.48 14.66
N HIS A 67 -11.52 -2.46 13.39
CA HIS A 67 -10.77 -1.85 12.31
C HIS A 67 -10.51 -0.36 12.58
N PHE A 68 -11.52 0.42 12.92
CA PHE A 68 -11.35 1.84 13.22
C PHE A 68 -10.52 2.13 14.48
N LYS A 69 -10.44 1.20 15.43
CA LYS A 69 -9.57 1.37 16.60
C LYS A 69 -8.10 1.53 16.21
N TRP A 70 -7.62 0.79 15.24
CA TRP A 70 -6.22 0.92 14.84
C TRP A 70 -6.01 1.97 13.75
N THR A 71 -6.86 2.05 12.75
CA THR A 71 -6.69 3.02 11.65
C THR A 71 -6.78 4.46 12.14
N ASN A 72 -7.70 4.76 13.06
CA ASN A 72 -7.87 6.10 13.60
C ASN A 72 -6.71 6.58 14.49
N LYS A 73 -5.74 5.72 14.82
CA LYS A 73 -4.50 6.14 15.45
C LYS A 73 -3.54 6.82 14.48
N PHE A 74 -3.60 6.46 13.19
CA PHE A 74 -2.66 6.95 12.20
C PHE A 74 -3.10 8.28 11.59
N SER A 75 -2.14 9.16 11.40
CA SER A 75 -2.34 10.42 10.69
C SER A 75 -2.29 10.19 9.18
N THR A 76 -3.03 11.02 8.41
CA THR A 76 -2.94 11.00 6.94
C THR A 76 -1.66 11.68 6.47
N THR A 77 -1.26 11.41 5.22
CA THR A 77 -0.11 12.08 4.57
C THR A 77 -0.22 13.60 4.68
N ARG A 78 -1.40 14.16 4.40
CA ARG A 78 -1.65 15.59 4.55
C ARG A 78 -1.43 16.09 5.97
N THR A 79 -1.91 15.38 6.97
CA THR A 79 -1.76 15.79 8.39
C THR A 79 -0.29 15.85 8.78
N LEU A 80 0.51 14.84 8.43
CA LEU A 80 1.93 14.78 8.77
C LEU A 80 2.79 15.82 8.04
N LEU A 81 2.39 16.20 6.82
CA LEU A 81 3.16 17.13 5.99
C LEU A 81 2.61 18.55 5.94
N SER A 82 1.45 18.83 6.57
CA SER A 82 0.78 20.15 6.48
C SER A 82 1.60 21.32 7.00
N THR A 83 2.53 21.08 7.92
CA THR A 83 3.41 22.09 8.50
C THR A 83 4.82 22.11 7.88
N ARG A 84 5.10 21.21 6.96
CA ARG A 84 6.42 21.08 6.33
C ARG A 84 6.54 22.06 5.18
N THR A 85 7.27 23.15 5.41
CA THR A 85 7.58 24.15 4.39
C THR A 85 9.00 23.98 3.82
N ASP A 86 9.73 23.03 4.33
CA ASP A 86 11.11 22.72 3.98
C ASP A 86 11.25 21.70 2.83
N ILE A 87 10.16 21.05 2.45
CA ILE A 87 10.13 20.10 1.33
C ILE A 87 10.06 20.88 0.01
N GLN A 88 11.02 20.62 -0.88
CA GLN A 88 11.13 21.31 -2.17
C GLN A 88 10.48 20.53 -3.31
N CYS A 89 10.42 19.21 -3.19
CA CYS A 89 9.80 18.35 -4.20
C CYS A 89 9.14 17.13 -3.56
N TYR A 90 8.00 16.74 -4.12
CA TYR A 90 7.26 15.53 -3.73
C TYR A 90 7.23 14.56 -4.89
N LEU A 91 7.74 13.35 -4.67
CA LEU A 91 7.52 12.22 -5.57
C LEU A 91 6.28 11.46 -5.11
N TRP A 92 5.22 11.51 -5.91
CA TRP A 92 4.04 10.68 -5.71
C TRP A 92 4.14 9.41 -6.56
N ILE A 93 4.29 8.26 -5.90
CA ILE A 93 4.19 6.94 -6.54
C ILE A 93 2.82 6.37 -6.20
N ASP A 94 1.95 6.25 -7.21
CA ASP A 94 0.59 5.71 -7.07
C ASP A 94 0.65 4.21 -6.71
N GLY A 95 -0.08 3.82 -5.67
CA GLY A 95 -0.13 2.43 -5.20
C GLY A 95 1.06 1.97 -4.34
N LEU A 96 1.92 2.88 -3.87
CA LEU A 96 3.08 2.54 -3.06
C LEU A 96 2.70 2.32 -1.59
N GLY A 97 2.62 1.08 -1.13
CA GLY A 97 2.40 0.72 0.27
C GLY A 97 3.63 0.89 1.17
N ALA A 98 3.42 0.85 2.49
CA ALA A 98 4.51 0.94 3.46
C ALA A 98 5.48 -0.26 3.42
N ASP A 99 5.10 -1.36 2.77
CA ASP A 99 5.95 -2.53 2.51
C ASP A 99 7.20 -2.21 1.66
N TRP A 100 7.20 -1.11 0.92
CA TRP A 100 8.32 -0.66 0.08
C TRP A 100 9.39 0.13 0.83
N ILE A 101 9.16 0.50 2.09
CA ILE A 101 10.11 1.32 2.88
C ILE A 101 11.54 0.76 2.87
N PRO A 102 11.80 -0.54 3.14
CA PRO A 102 13.18 -1.04 3.18
C PRO A 102 13.89 -0.92 1.84
N PHE A 103 13.18 -1.22 0.76
CA PHE A 103 13.75 -1.19 -0.59
C PHE A 103 14.11 0.23 -1.03
N ILE A 104 13.20 1.19 -0.82
CA ILE A 104 13.46 2.61 -1.15
C ILE A 104 14.59 3.16 -0.25
N SER A 105 14.64 2.79 1.03
CA SER A 105 15.73 3.17 1.93
C SER A 105 17.10 2.74 1.39
N GLN A 106 17.17 1.54 0.82
CA GLN A 106 18.41 1.06 0.20
C GLN A 106 18.74 1.82 -1.08
N ILE A 107 17.75 2.14 -1.93
CA ILE A 107 17.98 2.94 -3.14
C ILE A 107 18.54 4.32 -2.76
N VAL A 108 17.97 4.99 -1.74
CA VAL A 108 18.50 6.28 -1.25
C VAL A 108 19.93 6.13 -0.75
N LYS A 109 20.23 5.05 -0.02
CA LYS A 109 21.60 4.77 0.47
C LYS A 109 22.61 4.59 -0.68
N GLU A 110 22.21 4.01 -1.79
CA GLU A 110 23.06 3.90 -2.99
C GLU A 110 23.45 5.27 -3.59
N HIS A 111 22.66 6.32 -3.29
CA HIS A 111 22.88 7.71 -3.69
C HIS A 111 23.57 8.59 -2.61
N GLU A 112 24.05 8.02 -1.51
CA GLU A 112 24.76 8.79 -0.46
C GLU A 112 25.99 9.52 -0.99
N SER A 113 26.72 8.96 -1.96
CA SER A 113 27.85 9.62 -2.59
C SER A 113 27.48 10.83 -3.45
N GLU A 114 26.21 10.94 -3.83
CA GLU A 114 25.62 12.06 -4.56
C GLU A 114 25.01 13.10 -3.61
N GLY A 115 25.07 12.85 -2.29
CA GLY A 115 24.61 13.76 -1.26
C GLY A 115 23.19 13.52 -0.76
N TYR A 116 22.57 12.37 -1.09
CA TYR A 116 21.23 12.03 -0.59
C TYR A 116 21.30 11.22 0.69
N TYR A 117 20.52 11.64 1.68
CA TYR A 117 20.39 10.96 2.96
C TYR A 117 18.92 10.82 3.35
N LEU A 118 18.55 9.64 3.80
CA LEU A 118 17.23 9.38 4.35
C LEU A 118 17.16 9.93 5.78
N ASN A 119 16.38 10.99 5.99
CA ASN A 119 16.30 11.68 7.28
C ASN A 119 15.19 11.19 8.18
N GLU A 120 14.00 11.04 7.61
CA GLU A 120 12.79 10.69 8.36
C GLU A 120 11.95 9.70 7.54
N VAL A 121 11.38 8.72 8.24
CA VAL A 121 10.46 7.73 7.66
C VAL A 121 9.26 7.60 8.56
N PHE A 122 8.08 7.83 8.02
CA PHE A 122 6.81 7.68 8.72
C PHE A 122 5.88 6.72 7.98
N VAL A 123 4.99 6.09 8.74
CA VAL A 123 3.84 5.39 8.19
C VAL A 123 2.61 6.27 8.38
N ALA A 124 1.98 6.64 7.28
CA ALA A 124 0.71 7.36 7.24
C ALA A 124 -0.43 6.42 6.85
N THR A 125 -1.68 6.89 6.99
CA THR A 125 -2.85 6.14 6.52
C THR A 125 -3.54 6.82 5.35
N ALA A 126 -3.96 6.02 4.37
CA ALA A 126 -4.94 6.38 3.36
C ALA A 126 -6.36 6.31 3.93
N LYS A 127 -7.27 7.10 3.39
CA LYS A 127 -8.71 7.00 3.68
C LYS A 127 -9.34 5.82 2.96
N ILE A 128 -10.41 5.30 3.54
CA ILE A 128 -11.19 4.21 2.95
C ILE A 128 -12.38 4.81 2.18
N PRO A 129 -12.64 4.33 0.97
CA PRO A 129 -11.92 3.32 0.16
C PRO A 129 -10.49 3.75 -0.20
N THR A 130 -9.56 2.81 -0.20
CA THR A 130 -8.16 3.05 -0.58
C THR A 130 -8.04 3.17 -2.11
N ARG A 131 -8.50 4.30 -2.64
CA ARG A 131 -8.58 4.62 -4.08
C ARG A 131 -7.91 5.95 -4.36
N THR A 132 -7.33 6.07 -5.54
CA THR A 132 -6.69 7.30 -6.00
C THR A 132 -7.64 8.49 -6.03
N ASP A 133 -8.87 8.33 -6.55
CA ASP A 133 -9.85 9.43 -6.62
C ASP A 133 -10.26 9.97 -5.25
N ILE A 134 -10.19 9.16 -4.19
CA ILE A 134 -10.46 9.54 -2.81
C ILE A 134 -9.22 10.18 -2.15
N ASN A 135 -8.04 9.59 -2.34
CA ASN A 135 -6.85 9.91 -1.56
C ASN A 135 -5.93 10.94 -2.23
N LYS A 136 -5.98 11.12 -3.56
CA LYS A 136 -5.22 12.15 -4.27
C LYS A 136 -5.45 13.56 -3.73
N VAL A 137 -6.60 13.82 -3.10
CA VAL A 137 -6.92 15.13 -2.51
C VAL A 137 -5.92 15.50 -1.41
N ASP A 138 -5.48 14.52 -0.61
CA ASP A 138 -4.50 14.75 0.44
C ASP A 138 -3.10 14.99 -0.14
N ILE A 139 -2.75 14.34 -1.25
CA ILE A 139 -1.50 14.55 -1.96
C ILE A 139 -1.49 15.92 -2.68
N HIS A 140 -2.55 16.24 -3.41
CA HIS A 140 -2.67 17.54 -4.10
C HIS A 140 -2.77 18.73 -3.14
N ALA A 141 -3.10 18.50 -1.86
CA ALA A 141 -3.14 19.53 -0.84
C ALA A 141 -1.77 19.80 -0.19
N LEU A 142 -0.72 19.06 -0.55
CA LEU A 142 0.64 19.33 -0.09
C LEU A 142 1.12 20.65 -0.66
N SER A 143 1.71 21.47 0.17
CA SER A 143 2.13 22.83 -0.17
C SER A 143 3.64 22.98 0.00
N GLY A 144 4.23 23.93 -0.72
CA GLY A 144 5.63 24.33 -0.56
C GLY A 144 6.61 23.70 -1.53
N GLY A 145 6.24 22.64 -2.25
CA GLY A 145 7.13 21.97 -3.19
C GLY A 145 6.47 21.63 -4.53
N LEU A 146 7.29 21.28 -5.51
CA LEU A 146 6.86 20.72 -6.78
C LEU A 146 6.30 19.32 -6.54
N LEU A 147 5.11 19.00 -7.03
CA LEU A 147 4.53 17.66 -6.96
C LEU A 147 4.67 16.97 -8.32
N GLU A 148 5.37 15.86 -8.35
CA GLU A 148 5.52 15.01 -9.53
C GLU A 148 4.92 13.62 -9.27
N LYS A 149 3.94 13.24 -10.10
CA LYS A 149 3.47 11.85 -10.15
C LYS A 149 4.37 11.08 -11.10
N SER A 150 5.02 10.03 -10.60
CA SER A 150 5.89 9.17 -11.40
C SER A 150 5.84 7.74 -10.88
N GLY A 151 6.07 6.77 -11.77
CA GLY A 151 6.06 5.36 -11.41
C GLY A 151 4.66 4.89 -11.07
N ASP A 152 3.92 4.47 -12.07
CA ASP A 152 2.56 3.99 -11.92
C ASP A 152 2.57 2.52 -11.47
N LEU A 153 2.84 2.27 -10.19
CA LEU A 153 2.82 0.93 -9.62
C LEU A 153 1.38 0.38 -9.61
N ASP A 154 0.40 1.26 -9.48
CA ASP A 154 -1.01 0.91 -9.55
C ASP A 154 -1.39 0.37 -10.95
N GLU A 155 -1.07 1.09 -12.03
CA GLU A 155 -1.32 0.63 -13.40
C GLU A 155 -0.64 -0.72 -13.68
N VAL A 156 0.62 -0.85 -13.26
CA VAL A 156 1.39 -2.09 -13.43
C VAL A 156 0.74 -3.24 -12.65
N SER A 157 0.26 -3.00 -11.44
CA SER A 157 -0.38 -4.02 -10.60
C SER A 157 -1.69 -4.56 -11.17
N HIS A 158 -2.41 -3.74 -11.91
CA HIS A 158 -3.67 -4.11 -12.56
C HIS A 158 -3.48 -4.87 -13.89
N THR A 159 -2.26 -5.15 -14.28
CA THR A 159 -1.98 -6.05 -15.40
C THR A 159 -1.77 -7.48 -14.90
N CYS A 160 -2.46 -8.45 -15.54
CA CYS A 160 -2.33 -9.86 -15.17
C CYS A 160 -0.91 -10.37 -15.48
N ARG A 161 -0.15 -10.67 -14.44
CA ARG A 161 1.24 -11.13 -14.52
C ARG A 161 1.44 -12.34 -13.63
N ALA A 162 1.69 -13.50 -14.24
CA ALA A 162 1.92 -14.73 -13.49
C ALA A 162 3.10 -14.58 -12.50
N TYR A 163 2.99 -15.27 -11.36
CA TYR A 163 4.10 -15.38 -10.40
C TYR A 163 5.32 -16.07 -11.06
N PRO A 164 6.55 -15.62 -10.81
CA PRO A 164 6.96 -14.51 -9.93
C PRO A 164 7.06 -13.14 -10.64
N LYS A 165 6.61 -13.04 -11.89
CA LYS A 165 6.81 -11.87 -12.75
C LYS A 165 6.29 -10.58 -12.11
N TYR A 166 5.13 -10.58 -11.45
CA TYR A 166 4.60 -9.37 -10.82
C TYR A 166 5.51 -8.82 -9.70
N VAL A 167 6.20 -9.70 -8.95
CA VAL A 167 7.15 -9.26 -7.92
C VAL A 167 8.36 -8.57 -8.56
N ILE A 168 8.87 -9.15 -9.65
CA ILE A 168 10.04 -8.63 -10.37
C ILE A 168 9.72 -7.28 -11.01
N ASP A 169 8.62 -7.19 -11.75
CA ASP A 169 8.22 -5.97 -12.45
C ASP A 169 7.94 -4.81 -11.47
N ASP A 170 7.34 -5.12 -10.30
CA ASP A 170 7.10 -4.12 -9.25
C ASP A 170 8.43 -3.58 -8.69
N LEU A 171 9.40 -4.47 -8.39
CA LEU A 171 10.75 -4.07 -7.94
C LEU A 171 11.44 -3.17 -8.98
N GLU A 172 11.43 -3.58 -10.25
CA GLU A 172 12.01 -2.79 -11.34
C GLU A 172 11.34 -1.41 -11.47
N THR A 173 10.02 -1.35 -11.36
CA THR A 173 9.24 -0.11 -11.43
C THR A 173 9.62 0.85 -10.31
N VAL A 174 9.62 0.39 -9.06
CA VAL A 174 9.96 1.22 -7.90
C VAL A 174 11.42 1.68 -7.96
N ARG A 175 12.36 0.78 -8.30
CA ARG A 175 13.77 1.12 -8.45
C ARG A 175 13.97 2.20 -9.52
N LYS A 176 13.46 1.96 -10.72
CA LYS A 176 13.62 2.88 -11.85
C LYS A 176 13.05 4.26 -11.54
N THR A 177 11.86 4.30 -10.96
CA THR A 177 11.18 5.55 -10.60
C THR A 177 11.96 6.34 -9.55
N THR A 178 12.33 5.68 -8.45
CA THR A 178 13.04 6.34 -7.34
C THR A 178 14.42 6.82 -7.79
N HIS A 179 15.20 5.96 -8.46
CA HIS A 179 16.51 6.32 -8.99
C HIS A 179 16.45 7.53 -9.95
N LYS A 180 15.55 7.46 -10.94
CA LYS A 180 15.36 8.54 -11.92
C LYS A 180 15.06 9.87 -11.23
N PHE A 181 14.12 9.84 -10.28
CA PHE A 181 13.70 11.05 -9.58
C PHE A 181 14.83 11.68 -8.75
N LEU A 182 15.63 10.87 -8.04
CA LEU A 182 16.80 11.39 -7.31
C LEU A 182 17.80 12.05 -8.28
N VAL A 183 18.12 11.42 -9.40
CA VAL A 183 19.07 11.96 -10.39
C VAL A 183 18.57 13.28 -11.01
N GLU A 184 17.25 13.42 -11.21
CA GLU A 184 16.65 14.62 -11.83
C GLU A 184 16.50 15.80 -10.86
N HIS A 185 16.62 15.59 -9.52
CA HIS A 185 16.41 16.62 -8.49
C HIS A 185 17.61 16.78 -7.55
N PRO A 186 18.84 17.02 -8.06
CA PRO A 186 20.04 17.06 -7.24
C PRO A 186 20.00 18.17 -6.19
N GLY A 187 20.33 17.82 -4.94
CA GLY A 187 20.43 18.75 -3.81
C GLY A 187 19.09 19.30 -3.31
N MET A 188 17.98 18.74 -3.75
CA MET A 188 16.65 19.11 -3.24
C MET A 188 16.29 18.29 -2.00
N LYS A 189 15.54 18.90 -1.09
CA LYS A 189 14.86 18.18 -0.03
C LYS A 189 13.55 17.58 -0.58
N ILE A 190 13.48 16.28 -0.59
CA ILE A 190 12.45 15.48 -1.26
C ILE A 190 11.58 14.77 -0.21
N ALA A 191 10.28 14.60 -0.50
CA ALA A 191 9.45 13.65 0.18
C ALA A 191 8.84 12.64 -0.82
N ILE A 192 9.02 11.35 -0.59
CA ILE A 192 8.29 10.30 -1.31
C ILE A 192 6.98 10.05 -0.57
N VAL A 193 5.88 10.07 -1.31
CA VAL A 193 4.51 9.92 -0.79
C VAL A 193 3.68 8.99 -1.68
N SER A 194 2.60 8.47 -1.12
CA SER A 194 1.60 7.69 -1.87
C SER A 194 0.19 7.99 -1.37
N ASP A 195 -0.78 7.65 -2.17
CA ASP A 195 -2.21 7.80 -1.89
C ASP A 195 -2.86 6.52 -1.34
N HIS A 196 -2.35 5.35 -1.68
CA HIS A 196 -2.72 4.03 -1.14
C HIS A 196 -1.63 3.01 -1.43
N GLY A 197 -1.79 1.79 -0.90
CA GLY A 197 -0.96 0.65 -1.25
C GLY A 197 -1.76 -0.42 -2.00
N ILE A 198 -1.14 -1.56 -2.29
CA ILE A 198 -1.68 -2.63 -3.13
C ILE A 198 -1.55 -3.97 -2.40
N SER A 199 -2.62 -4.77 -2.44
CA SER A 199 -2.63 -6.15 -1.95
C SER A 199 -2.55 -7.15 -3.09
N TYR A 200 -1.63 -8.11 -2.98
CA TYR A 200 -1.54 -9.27 -3.87
C TYR A 200 -2.10 -10.56 -3.25
N LEU A 201 -2.53 -10.52 -1.98
CA LEU A 201 -2.95 -11.75 -1.29
C LEU A 201 -4.39 -12.14 -1.61
N SER A 202 -5.22 -11.20 -2.06
CA SER A 202 -6.61 -11.48 -2.42
C SER A 202 -6.75 -12.50 -3.56
N GLN A 203 -5.79 -12.55 -4.48
CA GLN A 203 -5.77 -13.54 -5.57
C GLN A 203 -5.60 -14.99 -5.08
N LEU A 204 -5.04 -15.19 -3.89
CA LEU A 204 -4.77 -16.51 -3.29
C LEU A 204 -5.99 -17.11 -2.60
N LEU A 205 -7.06 -16.33 -2.46
CA LEU A 205 -8.24 -16.70 -1.68
C LEU A 205 -9.50 -16.81 -2.54
N HIS A 206 -10.46 -17.57 -2.04
CA HIS A 206 -11.84 -17.52 -2.53
C HIS A 206 -12.56 -16.36 -1.85
N GLY A 207 -13.21 -15.52 -2.64
CA GLY A 207 -13.97 -14.38 -2.12
C GLY A 207 -15.41 -14.75 -1.75
N TYR A 208 -16.13 -13.77 -1.21
CA TYR A 208 -17.50 -13.94 -0.69
C TYR A 208 -18.58 -14.05 -1.78
N ASN A 209 -18.25 -13.67 -3.02
CA ASN A 209 -19.19 -13.72 -4.16
C ASN A 209 -20.53 -13.00 -3.88
N LEU A 210 -20.45 -11.75 -3.40
CA LEU A 210 -21.63 -10.93 -3.15
C LEU A 210 -22.42 -10.69 -4.42
N LYS A 211 -23.75 -10.84 -4.34
CA LYS A 211 -24.67 -10.63 -5.47
C LYS A 211 -25.41 -9.30 -5.34
N GLY A 212 -25.75 -8.69 -6.49
CA GLY A 212 -26.58 -7.48 -6.52
C GLY A 212 -25.83 -6.17 -6.34
N TYR A 213 -24.50 -6.20 -6.27
CA TYR A 213 -23.63 -5.03 -6.16
C TYR A 213 -22.70 -4.92 -7.37
N LYS A 214 -22.36 -3.68 -7.77
CA LYS A 214 -21.34 -3.44 -8.78
C LYS A 214 -19.98 -3.41 -8.08
N SER A 215 -19.20 -4.48 -8.23
CA SER A 215 -17.85 -4.52 -7.70
C SER A 215 -16.86 -3.77 -8.56
N ASP A 216 -15.82 -3.22 -7.94
CA ASP A 216 -14.71 -2.53 -8.56
C ASP A 216 -13.39 -2.95 -7.89
N HIS A 217 -12.24 -2.58 -8.45
CA HIS A 217 -10.90 -2.95 -7.95
C HIS A 217 -10.80 -4.43 -7.57
N TYR A 218 -11.22 -5.29 -8.51
CA TYR A 218 -11.21 -6.75 -8.36
C TYR A 218 -11.95 -7.24 -7.10
N GLY A 219 -13.04 -6.54 -6.74
CA GLY A 219 -13.89 -6.92 -5.61
C GLY A 219 -13.35 -6.50 -4.25
N ARG A 220 -12.40 -5.57 -4.17
CA ARG A 220 -12.02 -4.96 -2.90
C ARG A 220 -13.08 -3.99 -2.41
N ILE A 221 -13.82 -3.41 -3.35
CA ILE A 221 -14.99 -2.56 -3.08
C ILE A 221 -16.19 -2.99 -3.92
N ALA A 222 -17.38 -2.62 -3.45
CA ALA A 222 -18.61 -2.70 -4.22
C ALA A 222 -19.49 -1.49 -3.95
N GLU A 223 -20.04 -0.89 -5.00
CA GLU A 223 -20.97 0.23 -4.89
C GLU A 223 -22.37 -0.29 -4.56
N VAL A 224 -23.00 0.34 -3.56
CA VAL A 224 -24.39 0.08 -3.20
C VAL A 224 -25.30 0.91 -4.11
N PRO A 225 -26.19 0.31 -4.90
CA PRO A 225 -27.12 1.05 -5.73
C PRO A 225 -28.03 1.97 -4.90
N LEU A 226 -28.11 3.24 -5.26
CA LEU A 226 -28.96 4.26 -4.58
C LEU A 226 -30.43 3.88 -4.44
N GLN A 227 -30.91 3.01 -5.33
CA GLN A 227 -32.29 2.53 -5.35
C GLN A 227 -32.51 1.29 -4.45
N SER A 228 -31.45 0.76 -3.86
CA SER A 228 -31.62 -0.39 -2.97
C SER A 228 -32.33 0.07 -1.69
N LYS A 229 -33.53 -0.47 -1.47
CA LYS A 229 -34.29 -0.28 -0.23
C LYS A 229 -33.68 -1.08 0.94
N VAL A 230 -32.57 -1.76 0.71
CA VAL A 230 -31.91 -2.61 1.69
C VAL A 230 -30.99 -1.72 2.52
N SER A 231 -31.25 -1.65 3.81
CA SER A 231 -30.30 -1.08 4.77
C SER A 231 -29.10 -2.02 4.82
N VAL A 232 -27.98 -1.58 4.23
CA VAL A 232 -26.73 -2.33 4.30
C VAL A 232 -26.01 -1.95 5.58
N VAL A 233 -25.62 -2.94 6.36
CA VAL A 233 -24.92 -2.80 7.62
C VAL A 233 -23.57 -3.50 7.50
N SER A 234 -22.53 -2.91 8.08
CA SER A 234 -21.19 -3.53 8.16
C SER A 234 -21.27 -4.90 8.85
N ASP A 235 -20.52 -5.84 8.35
CA ASP A 235 -20.39 -7.18 8.93
C ASP A 235 -18.91 -7.62 9.07
N GLU A 236 -18.64 -8.88 9.27
CA GLU A 236 -17.27 -9.40 9.36
C GLU A 236 -16.52 -9.47 8.01
N LYS A 237 -17.20 -9.26 6.89
CA LYS A 237 -16.68 -9.37 5.53
C LYS A 237 -16.33 -8.01 4.94
N TYR A 238 -17.14 -7.01 5.24
CA TYR A 238 -16.99 -5.67 4.69
C TYR A 238 -17.44 -4.59 5.67
N ASP A 239 -16.87 -3.44 5.50
CA ASP A 239 -17.33 -2.20 6.12
C ASP A 239 -18.19 -1.38 5.15
N VAL A 240 -19.15 -0.63 5.69
CA VAL A 240 -20.06 0.23 4.92
C VAL A 240 -19.60 1.68 5.05
N ILE A 241 -19.03 2.19 3.97
CA ILE A 241 -18.47 3.54 3.93
C ILE A 241 -19.42 4.47 3.19
N LYS A 242 -19.93 5.48 3.89
CA LYS A 242 -20.72 6.55 3.31
C LYS A 242 -19.81 7.70 2.90
N MET A 243 -19.86 8.05 1.64
CA MET A 243 -19.07 9.17 1.12
C MET A 243 -19.63 10.52 1.58
N PRO A 244 -18.79 11.58 1.64
CA PRO A 244 -19.23 12.93 2.05
C PRO A 244 -20.31 13.54 1.19
N ASP A 245 -20.50 13.08 -0.06
CA ASP A 245 -21.57 13.50 -0.95
C ASP A 245 -22.97 13.02 -0.50
N ASN A 246 -23.04 12.12 0.50
CA ASN A 246 -24.22 11.44 1.00
C ASN A 246 -25.03 10.68 -0.05
N LYS A 247 -24.46 10.46 -1.23
CA LYS A 247 -25.11 9.76 -2.36
C LYS A 247 -24.44 8.42 -2.65
N THR A 248 -23.15 8.35 -2.43
CA THR A 248 -22.35 7.15 -2.73
C THR A 248 -22.07 6.37 -1.44
N VAL A 249 -22.35 5.08 -1.49
CA VAL A 249 -22.07 4.14 -0.39
C VAL A 249 -21.26 2.98 -0.97
N TYR A 250 -20.15 2.67 -0.32
CA TYR A 250 -19.30 1.54 -0.70
C TYR A 250 -19.31 0.46 0.38
N LEU A 251 -19.24 -0.79 -0.06
CA LEU A 251 -18.81 -1.92 0.75
C LEU A 251 -17.33 -2.10 0.51
N CYS A 252 -16.51 -2.03 1.56
CA CYS A 252 -15.06 -2.18 1.48
C CYS A 252 -14.67 -3.49 2.17
N ALA A 253 -13.96 -4.38 1.48
CA ALA A 253 -13.55 -5.67 2.03
C ALA A 253 -12.65 -5.46 3.26
N LEU A 254 -13.04 -6.01 4.41
CA LEU A 254 -12.29 -5.88 5.67
C LEU A 254 -11.02 -6.73 5.67
N ARG A 255 -11.06 -7.88 5.01
CA ARG A 255 -9.98 -8.88 5.00
C ARG A 255 -9.47 -9.07 3.57
N HIS A 256 -8.58 -10.02 3.36
CA HIS A 256 -8.04 -10.30 2.02
C HIS A 256 -9.05 -10.95 1.07
N GLU A 257 -10.09 -11.62 1.59
CA GLU A 257 -11.15 -12.16 0.76
C GLU A 257 -11.88 -11.03 0.02
N SER A 258 -11.97 -11.16 -1.30
CA SER A 258 -12.67 -10.20 -2.14
C SER A 258 -14.20 -10.36 -2.07
N LEU A 259 -14.94 -9.32 -2.45
CA LEU A 259 -16.40 -9.35 -2.54
C LEU A 259 -16.91 -10.09 -3.79
N ILE A 260 -16.03 -10.36 -4.77
CA ILE A 260 -16.27 -11.25 -5.91
C ILE A 260 -15.80 -12.67 -5.60
N ALA A 261 -16.14 -13.64 -6.45
CA ALA A 261 -15.81 -15.05 -6.21
C ALA A 261 -14.30 -15.33 -6.20
N LYS A 262 -13.54 -14.66 -7.09
CA LYS A 262 -12.10 -14.83 -7.20
C LYS A 262 -11.45 -13.65 -7.92
N VAL A 263 -10.33 -13.19 -7.40
CA VAL A 263 -9.42 -12.26 -8.07
C VAL A 263 -8.58 -13.05 -9.08
N PRO A 264 -8.35 -12.56 -10.31
CA PRO A 264 -7.47 -13.21 -11.26
C PRO A 264 -6.05 -13.35 -10.71
N GLU A 265 -5.36 -14.42 -11.12
CA GLU A 265 -3.97 -14.64 -10.72
C GLU A 265 -3.05 -13.53 -11.25
N GLY A 266 -2.09 -13.11 -10.43
CA GLY A 266 -1.12 -12.06 -10.77
C GLY A 266 -1.64 -10.64 -10.72
N MET A 267 -2.88 -10.44 -10.25
CA MET A 267 -3.48 -9.12 -10.09
C MET A 267 -3.25 -8.57 -8.70
N GLY A 268 -2.66 -7.39 -8.63
CA GLY A 268 -2.74 -6.54 -7.46
C GLY A 268 -4.09 -5.85 -7.38
N CYS A 269 -4.56 -5.58 -6.18
CA CYS A 269 -5.84 -4.92 -5.96
C CYS A 269 -5.77 -4.01 -4.73
N HIS A 270 -6.67 -3.02 -4.70
CA HIS A 270 -6.81 -2.05 -3.62
C HIS A 270 -8.28 -1.60 -3.49
N GLY A 271 -8.59 -0.73 -2.55
CA GLY A 271 -9.95 -0.27 -2.27
C GLY A 271 -10.51 -0.79 -0.96
N GLY A 272 -9.91 -1.84 -0.40
CA GLY A 272 -10.30 -2.47 0.85
C GLY A 272 -9.68 -1.87 2.09
N CYS A 273 -9.71 -2.66 3.16
CA CYS A 273 -9.37 -2.23 4.51
C CYS A 273 -8.16 -2.98 5.09
N THR A 274 -7.35 -3.67 4.28
CA THR A 274 -6.16 -4.35 4.80
C THR A 274 -5.01 -3.37 5.02
N PRO A 275 -4.09 -3.64 5.95
CA PRO A 275 -3.05 -2.68 6.29
C PRO A 275 -2.15 -2.31 5.10
N GLU A 276 -1.81 -3.26 4.23
CA GLU A 276 -0.99 -2.99 3.05
C GLU A 276 -1.69 -2.13 1.99
N GLU A 277 -3.05 -2.07 1.99
CA GLU A 277 -3.81 -1.16 1.15
C GLU A 277 -3.89 0.25 1.75
N GLN A 278 -3.92 0.35 3.10
CA GLN A 278 -4.15 1.61 3.80
C GLN A 278 -2.87 2.33 4.20
N LEU A 279 -1.83 1.58 4.58
CA LEU A 279 -0.63 2.19 5.14
C LEU A 279 0.35 2.55 4.03
N VAL A 280 0.69 3.82 3.96
CA VAL A 280 1.56 4.40 2.95
C VAL A 280 2.82 5.01 3.58
N PRO A 281 3.96 5.00 2.88
CA PRO A 281 5.17 5.61 3.40
C PRO A 281 5.15 7.13 3.22
N ILE A 282 5.83 7.82 4.13
CA ILE A 282 6.36 9.16 3.94
C ILE A 282 7.86 9.07 4.20
N MET A 283 8.68 9.34 3.18
CA MET A 283 10.13 9.25 3.29
C MET A 283 10.76 10.59 2.92
N ILE A 284 11.42 11.23 3.89
CA ILE A 284 12.04 12.55 3.71
C ILE A 284 13.54 12.38 3.50
N ILE A 285 14.01 12.92 2.39
CA ILE A 285 15.36 12.76 1.86
C ILE A 285 15.96 14.17 1.66
N SER A 286 17.21 14.36 2.01
CA SER A 286 17.94 15.61 1.73
C SER A 286 19.39 15.35 1.41
#